data_bd389021c62601d764c4b9a8a0a3736c
#
_entry.id   bd389021c62601d764c4b9a8a0a3736c
#
_cell.length_a   1.000
_cell.length_b   1.000
_cell.length_c   1.000
_cell.angle_alpha   90.00
_cell.angle_beta   90.00
_cell.angle_gamma   90.00
#
_symmetry.space_group_name_H-M   'P 1'
#
loop_
_entity.id
_entity.type
_entity.pdbx_description
1 polymer ?
#
loop_
_entity_poly.entity_id
_entity_poly.type
_entity_poly.pdbx_seq_one_letter_code
_entity_poly.pdbx_strand_id
1 'polypeptide(L)'
;MFLYMQKETQYHNNALPYRKQGLVGRVTYGYDGRYFLEGNFGYTGSETFAKGYRFGFFPAMGLAWYISNEHYYPEALKKVVSKLKLRFSIGRTGNDDTGGNRFLYRGTMKQDNSGYNIGFSNSGALGGVGNGITEAQFESPFLSWEI
;
A
#
# COMPACT_ATOMS: atom_id res chain seq x y z
N MET A 1 0.85 -13.74 -17.75
CA MET A 1 -0.47 -13.55 -17.11
C MET A 1 -0.62 -12.11 -16.71
N PHE A 2 -1.72 -11.49 -17.04
CA PHE A 2 -2.06 -10.13 -16.61
C PHE A 2 -3.37 -10.17 -15.86
N LEU A 3 -3.47 -9.40 -14.79
CA LEU A 3 -4.68 -9.27 -13.97
C LEU A 3 -4.92 -7.79 -13.70
N TYR A 4 -6.12 -7.32 -14.00
CA TYR A 4 -6.61 -6.02 -13.57
C TYR A 4 -7.53 -6.20 -12.37
N MET A 5 -7.35 -5.40 -11.34
CA MET A 5 -8.16 -5.44 -10.13
C MET A 5 -8.65 -4.03 -9.80
N GLN A 6 -9.95 -3.93 -9.56
CA GLN A 6 -10.58 -2.73 -9.03
C GLN A 6 -11.38 -3.10 -7.80
N LYS A 7 -11.15 -2.39 -6.70
CA LYS A 7 -11.88 -2.55 -5.45
C LYS A 7 -12.49 -1.22 -5.06
N GLU A 8 -13.79 -1.23 -4.83
CA GLU A 8 -14.53 -0.13 -4.22
C GLU A 8 -15.13 -0.63 -2.90
N THR A 9 -14.89 0.08 -1.82
CA THR A 9 -15.43 -0.26 -0.51
C THR A 9 -16.19 0.95 0.01
N GLN A 10 -17.49 0.79 0.22
CA GLN A 10 -18.36 1.81 0.80
C GLN A 10 -18.65 1.41 2.25
N TYR A 11 -18.26 2.24 3.19
CA TYR A 11 -18.61 2.06 4.60
C TYR A 11 -19.90 2.80 4.90
N HIS A 12 -20.80 2.16 5.64
CA HIS A 12 -22.17 2.62 5.88
C HIS A 12 -22.30 4.05 6.45
N ASN A 13 -21.26 4.56 7.11
CA ASN A 13 -21.23 5.90 7.72
C ASN A 13 -20.34 6.92 6.99
N ASN A 14 -19.77 6.59 5.84
CA ASN A 14 -18.89 7.49 5.11
C ASN A 14 -19.51 7.86 3.76
N ALA A 15 -19.67 9.16 3.52
CA ALA A 15 -20.22 9.69 2.28
C ALA A 15 -19.37 9.41 1.03
N LEU A 16 -18.10 9.08 1.20
CA LEU A 16 -17.15 8.82 0.10
C LEU A 16 -16.67 7.38 0.12
N PRO A 17 -16.84 6.62 -0.98
CA PRO A 17 -16.31 5.28 -1.10
C PRO A 17 -14.77 5.30 -1.13
N TYR A 18 -14.14 4.24 -0.64
CA TYR A 18 -12.71 4.02 -0.79
C TYR A 18 -12.44 3.25 -2.08
N ARG A 19 -11.59 3.78 -2.95
CA ARG A 19 -11.24 3.17 -4.23
C ARG A 19 -9.78 2.80 -4.31
N LYS A 20 -9.54 1.58 -4.75
CA LYS A 20 -8.22 1.04 -5.03
C LYS A 20 -8.26 0.33 -6.38
N GLN A 21 -7.24 0.57 -7.20
CA GLN A 21 -7.11 -0.08 -8.50
C GLN A 21 -5.67 -0.54 -8.71
N GLY A 22 -5.51 -1.63 -9.44
CA GLY A 22 -4.18 -2.16 -9.69
C GLY A 22 -4.12 -3.00 -10.95
N LEU A 23 -2.97 -2.94 -11.59
CA LEU A 23 -2.57 -3.80 -12.68
C LEU A 23 -1.40 -4.66 -12.22
N VAL A 24 -1.52 -5.97 -12.36
CA VAL A 24 -0.47 -6.93 -12.00
C VAL A 24 -0.10 -7.73 -13.23
N GLY A 25 1.19 -7.87 -13.48
CA GLY A 25 1.71 -8.71 -14.55
C GLY A 25 2.75 -9.69 -14.02
N ARG A 26 2.74 -10.89 -14.59
CA ARG A 26 3.69 -11.95 -14.31
C ARG A 26 4.17 -12.60 -15.61
N VAL A 27 5.48 -12.71 -15.76
CA VAL A 27 6.15 -13.42 -16.85
C VAL A 27 7.06 -14.46 -16.24
N THR A 28 6.96 -15.68 -16.72
CA THR A 28 7.82 -16.79 -16.33
C THR A 28 8.45 -17.40 -17.55
N TYR A 29 9.75 -17.64 -17.48
CA TYR A 29 10.51 -18.32 -18.53
C TYR A 29 11.29 -19.48 -17.92
N GLY A 30 11.22 -20.64 -18.53
CA GLY A 30 11.97 -21.82 -18.15
C GLY A 30 12.81 -22.33 -19.32
N TYR A 31 14.10 -22.58 -19.05
CA TYR A 31 15.02 -23.13 -20.03
C TYR A 31 15.52 -24.50 -19.58
N ASP A 32 15.33 -25.50 -20.43
CA ASP A 32 15.81 -26.88 -20.30
C ASP A 32 15.50 -27.55 -18.94
N GLY A 33 14.42 -27.12 -18.26
CA GLY A 33 14.06 -27.65 -16.95
C GLY A 33 15.10 -27.40 -15.83
N ARG A 34 16.10 -26.55 -16.13
CA ARG A 34 17.23 -26.24 -15.21
C ARG A 34 17.18 -24.80 -14.72
N TYR A 35 16.92 -23.85 -15.62
CA TYR A 35 16.94 -22.42 -15.32
C TYR A 35 15.53 -21.85 -15.41
N PHE A 36 15.14 -21.09 -14.42
CA PHE A 36 13.84 -20.42 -14.37
C PHE A 36 14.02 -18.96 -14.02
N LEU A 37 13.43 -18.12 -14.82
CA LEU A 37 13.34 -16.68 -14.63
C LEU A 37 11.88 -16.31 -14.41
N GLU A 38 11.63 -15.51 -13.40
CA GLU A 38 10.31 -14.95 -13.12
C GLU A 38 10.41 -13.43 -12.95
N GLY A 39 9.58 -12.71 -13.67
CA GLY A 39 9.40 -11.28 -13.51
C GLY A 39 7.96 -11.00 -13.11
N ASN A 40 7.76 -10.23 -12.05
CA ASN A 40 6.46 -9.77 -11.59
C ASN A 40 6.49 -8.24 -11.51
N PHE A 41 5.38 -7.61 -11.78
CA PHE A 41 5.20 -6.20 -11.47
C PHE A 41 3.78 -5.94 -11.00
N GLY A 42 3.65 -5.01 -10.07
CA GLY A 42 2.40 -4.43 -9.64
C GLY A 42 2.41 -2.93 -9.85
N TYR A 43 1.38 -2.39 -10.47
CA TYR A 43 1.13 -0.96 -10.57
C TYR A 43 -0.19 -0.67 -9.89
N THR A 44 -0.15 -0.10 -8.70
CA THR A 44 -1.33 0.05 -7.83
C THR A 44 -1.55 1.50 -7.48
N GLY A 45 -2.81 1.93 -7.58
CA GLY A 45 -3.26 3.26 -7.18
C GLY A 45 -4.21 3.20 -5.99
N SER A 46 -4.01 4.06 -5.00
CA SER A 46 -4.83 4.21 -3.81
C SER A 46 -5.34 5.63 -3.65
N GLU A 47 -6.60 5.80 -3.28
CA GLU A 47 -7.18 7.11 -2.95
C GLU A 47 -6.75 7.66 -1.58
N THR A 48 -6.00 6.89 -0.82
CA THR A 48 -5.40 7.35 0.44
C THR A 48 -4.45 8.53 0.21
N PHE A 49 -3.81 8.59 -0.96
CA PHE A 49 -2.81 9.59 -1.30
C PHE A 49 -3.34 10.71 -2.20
N ALA A 50 -2.69 11.88 -2.15
CA ALA A 50 -3.00 13.04 -2.99
C ALA A 50 -2.83 12.73 -4.48
N LYS A 51 -3.50 13.49 -5.35
CA LYS A 51 -3.29 13.42 -6.79
C LYS A 51 -1.80 13.63 -7.10
N GLY A 52 -1.20 12.73 -7.85
CA GLY A 52 0.25 12.73 -8.15
C GLY A 52 1.05 11.71 -7.35
N TYR A 53 0.62 11.32 -6.15
CA TYR A 53 1.28 10.33 -5.29
C TYR A 53 0.49 9.02 -5.14
N ARG A 54 -0.63 8.90 -5.85
CA ARG A 54 -1.57 7.76 -5.74
C ARG A 54 -1.01 6.46 -6.23
N PHE A 55 -0.17 6.49 -7.27
CA PHE A 55 0.30 5.29 -7.95
C PHE A 55 1.69 4.89 -7.51
N GLY A 56 1.82 3.62 -7.12
CA GLY A 56 3.09 2.98 -6.82
C GLY A 56 3.41 1.87 -7.84
N PHE A 57 4.70 1.75 -8.18
CA PHE A 57 5.21 0.67 -9.02
C PHE A 57 6.08 -0.28 -8.19
N PHE A 58 5.71 -1.56 -8.20
CA PHE A 58 6.29 -2.60 -7.34
C PHE A 58 6.79 -3.76 -8.20
N PRO A 59 8.03 -3.67 -8.70
CA PRO A 59 8.65 -4.76 -9.45
C PRO A 59 9.22 -5.82 -8.52
N ALA A 60 9.20 -7.08 -8.99
CA ALA A 60 9.89 -8.19 -8.36
C ALA A 60 10.46 -9.13 -9.41
N MET A 61 11.62 -9.72 -9.12
CA MET A 61 12.30 -10.65 -10.00
C MET A 61 12.75 -11.87 -9.20
N GLY A 62 12.62 -13.03 -9.80
CA GLY A 62 13.06 -14.31 -9.23
C GLY A 62 13.89 -15.11 -10.23
N LEU A 63 14.93 -15.75 -9.72
CA LEU A 63 15.76 -16.70 -10.43
C LEU A 63 15.74 -18.04 -9.70
N ALA A 64 15.69 -19.13 -10.44
CA ALA A 64 15.82 -20.45 -9.87
C ALA A 64 16.65 -21.35 -10.77
N TRP A 65 17.53 -22.12 -10.14
CA TRP A 65 18.42 -23.06 -10.81
C TRP A 65 18.30 -24.44 -10.17
N TYR A 66 17.92 -25.42 -10.99
CA TYR A 66 17.90 -26.82 -10.60
C TYR A 66 19.26 -27.47 -10.86
N ILE A 67 20.12 -27.46 -9.86
CA ILE A 67 21.47 -28.05 -9.93
C ILE A 67 21.40 -29.56 -10.14
N SER A 68 20.36 -30.18 -9.58
CA SER A 68 20.17 -31.65 -9.74
C SER A 68 19.89 -32.09 -11.17
N ASN A 69 19.50 -31.17 -12.07
CA ASN A 69 19.24 -31.47 -13.47
C ASN A 69 20.44 -31.20 -14.39
N GLU A 70 21.57 -30.76 -13.82
CA GLU A 70 22.80 -30.54 -14.59
C GLU A 70 23.51 -31.88 -14.95
N HIS A 71 24.19 -31.86 -16.10
CA HIS A 71 24.91 -33.05 -16.61
C HIS A 71 26.08 -33.48 -15.71
N TYR A 72 26.67 -32.53 -14.99
CA TYR A 72 27.77 -32.80 -14.07
C TYR A 72 27.34 -33.26 -12.68
N TYR A 73 26.03 -33.39 -12.41
CA TYR A 73 25.56 -33.78 -11.09
C TYR A 73 25.72 -35.27 -10.88
N PRO A 74 26.59 -35.72 -9.92
CA PRO A 74 26.92 -37.12 -9.75
C PRO A 74 25.71 -37.97 -9.36
N GLU A 75 25.57 -39.15 -9.99
CA GLU A 75 24.46 -40.07 -9.66
C GLU A 75 24.50 -40.55 -8.21
N ALA A 76 25.69 -40.64 -7.63
CA ALA A 76 25.88 -41.00 -6.21
C ALA A 76 25.20 -39.96 -5.29
N LEU A 77 25.28 -38.70 -5.64
CA LEU A 77 24.61 -37.63 -4.90
C LEU A 77 23.09 -37.59 -5.12
N LYS A 78 22.59 -38.05 -6.27
CA LYS A 78 21.15 -38.15 -6.53
C LYS A 78 20.44 -39.12 -5.60
N LYS A 79 21.16 -40.16 -5.10
CA LYS A 79 20.60 -41.11 -4.12
C LYS A 79 20.37 -40.48 -2.74
N VAL A 80 21.15 -39.47 -2.38
CA VAL A 80 21.07 -38.79 -1.07
C VAL A 80 20.32 -37.51 -1.18
N VAL A 81 20.58 -36.68 -2.24
CA VAL A 81 19.92 -35.40 -2.51
C VAL A 81 19.32 -35.49 -3.90
N SER A 82 18.09 -36.00 -3.97
CA SER A 82 17.38 -36.19 -5.23
C SER A 82 16.98 -34.88 -5.94
N LYS A 83 16.80 -33.79 -5.20
CA LYS A 83 16.44 -32.46 -5.75
C LYS A 83 17.22 -31.36 -5.04
N LEU A 84 18.11 -30.72 -5.78
CA LEU A 84 18.86 -29.56 -5.32
C LEU A 84 18.44 -28.36 -6.21
N LYS A 85 17.82 -27.36 -5.58
CA LYS A 85 17.36 -26.14 -6.25
C LYS A 85 17.84 -24.91 -5.50
N LEU A 86 18.56 -24.04 -6.20
CA LEU A 86 18.90 -22.72 -5.71
C LEU A 86 17.84 -21.71 -6.18
N ARG A 87 17.43 -20.82 -5.29
CA ARG A 87 16.46 -19.75 -5.61
C ARG A 87 16.98 -18.43 -5.08
N PHE A 88 16.82 -17.39 -5.90
CA PHE A 88 17.09 -16.01 -5.54
C PHE A 88 15.88 -15.17 -5.94
N SER A 89 15.45 -14.25 -5.08
CA SER A 89 14.39 -13.32 -5.39
C SER A 89 14.67 -11.95 -4.77
N ILE A 90 14.32 -10.93 -5.50
CA ILE A 90 14.38 -9.54 -5.07
C ILE A 90 13.10 -8.84 -5.53
N GLY A 91 12.55 -7.97 -4.70
CA GLY A 91 11.34 -7.24 -5.04
C GLY A 91 11.09 -6.07 -4.11
N ARG A 92 10.24 -5.16 -4.59
CA ARG A 92 9.72 -4.04 -3.79
C ARG A 92 8.24 -4.29 -3.52
N THR A 93 7.82 -4.06 -2.31
CA THR A 93 6.41 -4.02 -1.90
C THR A 93 6.09 -2.64 -1.38
N GLY A 94 4.85 -2.20 -1.59
CA GLY A 94 4.36 -0.93 -1.06
C GLY A 94 3.20 -1.16 -0.12
N ASN A 95 3.16 -0.37 0.94
CA ASN A 95 2.06 -0.31 1.88
C ASN A 95 1.35 1.04 1.78
N ASP A 96 0.02 1.02 1.75
CA ASP A 96 -0.86 2.19 1.75
C ASP A 96 -1.70 2.30 3.03
N ASP A 97 -1.38 1.51 4.04
CA ASP A 97 -2.07 1.57 5.32
C ASP A 97 -1.61 2.79 6.13
N THR A 98 -2.54 3.64 6.46
CA THR A 98 -2.33 4.86 7.24
C THR A 98 -2.97 4.78 8.62
N GLY A 99 -3.12 3.56 9.18
CA GLY A 99 -3.71 3.35 10.52
C GLY A 99 -5.20 3.70 10.58
N GLY A 100 -5.94 3.51 9.47
CA GLY A 100 -7.38 3.76 9.40
C GLY A 100 -7.76 5.21 9.11
N ASN A 101 -6.83 6.13 9.07
CA ASN A 101 -7.10 7.52 8.69
C ASN A 101 -7.20 7.65 7.18
N ARG A 102 -8.27 8.27 6.72
CA ARG A 102 -8.54 8.49 5.30
C ARG A 102 -8.27 9.95 4.94
N PHE A 103 -7.82 10.17 3.70
CA PHE A 103 -7.64 11.52 3.16
C PHE A 103 -6.70 12.41 3.98
N LEU A 104 -5.61 11.83 4.51
CA LEU A 104 -4.58 12.56 5.28
C LEU A 104 -3.97 13.75 4.52
N TYR A 105 -4.12 13.80 3.20
CA TYR A 105 -3.71 14.92 2.37
C TYR A 105 -4.69 16.12 2.43
N ARG A 106 -5.79 15.99 3.18
CA ARG A 106 -6.76 17.07 3.42
C ARG A 106 -6.74 17.46 4.89
N GLY A 107 -6.62 18.75 5.16
CA GLY A 107 -6.90 19.28 6.48
C GLY A 107 -8.38 19.13 6.82
N THR A 108 -8.69 18.76 8.04
CA THR A 108 -10.07 18.72 8.56
C THR A 108 -10.21 19.63 9.75
N MET A 109 -11.31 20.36 9.78
CA MET A 109 -11.67 21.25 10.89
C MET A 109 -12.87 20.65 11.62
N LYS A 110 -12.83 20.70 12.95
CA LYS A 110 -13.97 20.36 13.80
C LYS A 110 -14.56 21.60 14.40
N GLN A 111 -15.90 21.67 14.42
CA GLN A 111 -16.69 22.71 15.02
C GLN A 111 -17.40 22.13 16.24
N ASP A 112 -16.67 21.91 17.32
CA ASP A 112 -17.26 21.24 18.48
C ASP A 112 -16.76 21.70 19.83
N ASN A 113 -15.98 22.78 19.91
CA ASN A 113 -15.36 23.15 21.17
C ASN A 113 -15.51 24.61 21.54
N SER A 114 -15.16 24.87 22.80
CA SER A 114 -15.22 26.12 23.52
C SER A 114 -14.95 27.29 22.59
N GLY A 115 -15.98 28.02 22.27
CA GLY A 115 -15.89 29.29 21.58
C GLY A 115 -15.11 30.32 22.40
N TYR A 116 -14.87 31.46 21.82
CA TYR A 116 -14.27 32.56 22.53
C TYR A 116 -15.25 33.15 23.54
N ASN A 117 -14.76 33.40 24.76
CA ASN A 117 -15.52 34.11 25.75
C ASN A 117 -15.47 35.64 25.42
N ILE A 118 -16.59 36.21 25.02
CA ILE A 118 -16.69 37.63 24.75
C ILE A 118 -17.64 38.23 25.78
N GLY A 119 -17.06 39.03 26.72
CA GLY A 119 -17.84 39.73 27.72
C GLY A 119 -18.41 38.86 28.84
N PHE A 120 -19.29 39.45 29.65
CA PHE A 120 -19.97 38.78 30.75
C PHE A 120 -21.44 38.55 30.41
N SER A 121 -21.94 37.40 30.80
CA SER A 121 -23.39 37.10 30.73
C SER A 121 -24.10 37.94 31.82
N ASN A 122 -25.44 38.02 31.69
CA ASN A 122 -26.28 38.71 32.70
C ASN A 122 -26.15 38.13 34.12
N SER A 123 -25.57 36.92 34.25
CA SER A 123 -25.29 36.28 35.52
C SER A 123 -23.86 36.58 36.05
N GLY A 124 -23.10 37.47 35.39
CA GLY A 124 -21.73 37.78 35.79
C GLY A 124 -20.67 36.72 35.44
N ALA A 125 -21.06 35.66 34.78
CA ALA A 125 -20.13 34.65 34.29
C ALA A 125 -19.60 35.02 32.88
N LEU A 126 -18.42 34.55 32.53
CA LEU A 126 -17.91 34.72 31.17
C LEU A 126 -18.85 34.09 30.15
N GLY A 127 -19.39 34.90 29.24
CA GLY A 127 -20.29 34.46 28.17
C GLY A 127 -19.51 33.86 27.01
N GLY A 128 -19.80 32.60 26.67
CA GLY A 128 -19.27 31.97 25.46
C GLY A 128 -20.08 32.34 24.25
N VAL A 129 -19.41 32.69 23.16
CA VAL A 129 -20.03 32.92 21.85
C VAL A 129 -19.75 31.79 20.92
N GLY A 130 -20.74 30.89 20.80
CA GLY A 130 -20.76 29.83 19.79
C GLY A 130 -19.67 28.76 19.95
N ASN A 131 -19.71 27.83 19.05
CA ASN A 131 -18.71 26.75 18.98
C ASN A 131 -17.46 27.24 18.25
N GLY A 132 -16.30 27.03 18.83
CA GLY A 132 -15.01 27.31 18.19
C GLY A 132 -14.71 26.33 17.09
N ILE A 133 -13.92 26.75 16.12
CA ILE A 133 -13.38 25.92 15.06
C ILE A 133 -11.95 25.56 15.43
N THR A 134 -11.67 24.25 15.51
CA THR A 134 -10.32 23.75 15.76
C THR A 134 -9.87 22.89 14.60
N GLU A 135 -8.60 22.95 14.27
CA GLU A 135 -7.99 22.08 13.28
C GLU A 135 -7.82 20.68 13.89
N ALA A 136 -8.52 19.70 13.31
CA ALA A 136 -8.51 18.32 13.80
C ALA A 136 -7.42 17.48 13.15
N GLN A 137 -7.03 17.85 11.94
CA GLN A 137 -6.01 17.13 11.18
C GLN A 137 -5.29 18.13 10.26
N PHE A 138 -3.97 18.14 10.34
CA PHE A 138 -3.12 18.88 9.42
C PHE A 138 -3.04 18.20 8.07
N GLU A 139 -3.03 18.97 7.00
CA GLU A 139 -2.84 18.43 5.66
C GLU A 139 -1.42 17.88 5.48
N SER A 140 -1.32 16.72 4.84
CA SER A 140 -0.04 16.10 4.46
C SER A 140 -0.06 15.74 2.96
N PRO A 141 0.14 16.73 2.07
CA PRO A 141 0.01 16.52 0.63
C PRO A 141 1.11 15.64 0.02
N PHE A 142 2.23 15.47 0.71
CA PHE A 142 3.39 14.69 0.24
C PHE A 142 3.37 13.22 0.69
N LEU A 143 2.30 12.79 1.35
CA LEU A 143 2.18 11.41 1.78
C LEU A 143 2.14 10.48 0.56
N SER A 144 2.98 9.45 0.59
CA SER A 144 3.17 8.48 -0.49
C SER A 144 3.29 7.07 0.07
N TRP A 145 3.44 6.10 -0.83
CA TRP A 145 3.65 4.70 -0.50
C TRP A 145 4.87 4.51 0.41
N GLU A 146 4.70 3.72 1.45
CA GLU A 146 5.80 3.16 2.23
C GLU A 146 6.40 1.97 1.45
N ILE A 147 7.73 1.95 1.31
CA ILE A 147 8.44 0.96 0.48
C ILE A 147 9.50 0.24 1.32
#